data_b55653f9fc8fe65c692cf10fc9c98c8b
#
_entry.id   b55653f9fc8fe65c692cf10fc9c98c8b
#
_cell.length_a   1.000
_cell.length_b   1.000
_cell.length_c   1.000
_cell.angle_alpha   90.00
_cell.angle_beta   90.00
_cell.angle_gamma   90.00
#
_symmetry.space_group_name_H-M   'P 1'
#
loop_
_entity.id
_entity.type
_entity.pdbx_description
1 polymer ?
#
loop_
_entity_poly.entity_id
_entity_poly.type
_entity_poly.pdbx_seq_one_letter_code
_entity_poly.pdbx_strand_id
1 'polypeptide(L)'
;MWPFSGRLVVLCMLAGTTLFARGQQNDVPLQRDFNRGVERNAANLAARTHTGLKPILQSRADLTDALGHQIDSTKYYYWITERIFKDHLLEAKGEDFKLTADLLFQLEYGYEFADRTAYADTNRYFANVRGAWFTGDLGKRISFQTFVQEHQSIAPQYIFTSARDIGTISGQGRVKIVRQRVLDYGWSQGNVSYTPLSWLNVQFGHGKHFVGHGYRSVLLSDHAVNAPYLKFSALTTNKRVQYSTWLSKLESGVNTPDRLPTGQSSESLFYWRRGRFNHLSVDLGRVQLALFESTLFEDIDSTGVKPFDALELNPIIGVNTLVRGFGGREKSLVGIDLRVKLTDQGYVYGQFAADDASGERYAYQAGVRWFDVLRRGVDLQVEYNAATPFMYAHDPTILAYEHAGLPLAHPLGTYFTELVGIADLQFGRFGGQVKAVAATLHRNPSEDENVGGSLDRTDSRVPGFLGPVVRDLIHLDLNASYLFNPQTNLRAYIGFQRRGLTNAPDEAQSSFLYFGFRTAIFNRYYDI
;
A
#
# COMPACT_ATOMS: atom_id res chain seq x y z
N MET A 1 -49.92 19.09 -6.18
CA MET A 1 -49.78 19.48 -4.79
C MET A 1 -49.77 18.24 -3.91
N TRP A 2 -48.62 17.78 -3.53
CA TRP A 2 -48.46 16.78 -2.47
C TRP A 2 -47.30 17.21 -1.60
N PRO A 3 -47.47 17.28 -0.27
CA PRO A 3 -46.44 17.69 0.63
C PRO A 3 -45.61 16.45 1.05
N PHE A 4 -44.31 16.43 0.74
CA PHE A 4 -43.35 15.56 1.40
C PHE A 4 -42.97 16.17 2.74
N SER A 5 -43.63 15.76 3.78
CA SER A 5 -43.27 16.04 5.15
C SER A 5 -42.31 15.00 5.68
N GLY A 6 -41.17 15.48 6.14
CA GLY A 6 -40.16 14.87 6.93
C GLY A 6 -40.54 13.83 7.96
N ARG A 7 -39.96 12.65 7.83
CA ARG A 7 -39.77 11.65 8.88
C ARG A 7 -38.61 10.70 8.47
N LEU A 8 -37.39 11.23 8.48
CA LEU A 8 -36.20 10.39 8.46
C LEU A 8 -35.05 11.00 9.26
N VAL A 9 -35.37 11.53 10.43
CA VAL A 9 -34.39 12.03 11.39
C VAL A 9 -34.91 11.69 12.79
N VAL A 10 -34.95 10.43 13.16
CA VAL A 10 -35.05 10.01 14.57
C VAL A 10 -34.64 8.55 14.65
N LEU A 11 -33.36 8.30 14.75
CA LEU A 11 -32.82 7.08 15.38
C LEU A 11 -31.33 7.24 15.74
N CYS A 12 -30.98 8.31 16.44
CA CYS A 12 -29.67 8.45 17.11
C CYS A 12 -29.81 9.37 18.32
N MET A 13 -30.70 9.01 19.24
CA MET A 13 -30.63 9.57 20.59
C MET A 13 -30.83 8.45 21.57
N LEU A 14 -29.75 7.99 22.17
CA LEU A 14 -29.76 7.48 23.54
C LEU A 14 -28.31 7.33 24.04
N ALA A 15 -28.09 8.07 25.11
CA ALA A 15 -27.20 7.84 26.22
C ALA A 15 -25.82 8.51 26.24
N GLY A 16 -25.75 9.58 27.02
CA GLY A 16 -25.00 9.59 28.26
C GLY A 16 -23.58 10.11 28.18
N THR A 17 -23.47 11.33 28.57
CA THR A 17 -22.33 12.02 29.20
C THR A 17 -21.18 11.17 29.68
N THR A 18 -20.00 11.34 29.08
CA THR A 18 -18.71 11.40 29.77
C THR A 18 -17.64 12.07 28.90
N LEU A 19 -16.96 12.99 29.52
CA LEU A 19 -15.74 13.73 29.25
C LEU A 19 -14.86 13.35 28.02
N PHE A 20 -14.69 14.34 27.19
CA PHE A 20 -13.57 14.77 26.36
C PHE A 20 -12.40 13.78 26.07
N ALA A 21 -12.56 12.96 25.07
CA ALA A 21 -11.50 12.59 24.17
C ALA A 21 -12.13 12.53 22.77
N ARG A 22 -11.75 13.42 21.88
CA ARG A 22 -12.14 13.34 20.46
C ARG A 22 -11.45 12.13 19.89
N GLY A 23 -12.16 11.03 19.70
CA GLY A 23 -11.63 9.86 19.07
C GLY A 23 -11.60 10.06 17.55
N GLN A 24 -10.46 10.46 17.01
CA GLN A 24 -10.24 10.42 15.56
C GLN A 24 -10.12 8.97 15.12
N GLN A 25 -11.13 8.47 14.42
CA GLN A 25 -11.18 7.08 13.92
C GLN A 25 -10.75 7.01 12.44
N ASN A 26 -10.21 8.08 11.90
CA ASN A 26 -9.60 8.12 10.57
C ASN A 26 -8.25 7.37 10.57
N ASP A 27 -7.89 6.85 9.43
CA ASP A 27 -6.60 6.23 9.20
C ASP A 27 -5.48 7.26 8.99
N VAL A 28 -4.28 6.95 9.45
CA VAL A 28 -3.05 7.64 9.01
C VAL A 28 -2.81 7.24 7.55
N PRO A 29 -2.59 8.19 6.62
CA PRO A 29 -2.28 7.86 5.22
C PRO A 29 -1.10 6.89 5.11
N LEU A 30 -1.16 5.96 4.14
CA LEU A 30 -0.12 4.93 3.95
C LEU A 30 1.24 5.48 3.51
N GLN A 31 1.33 6.75 3.21
CA GLN A 31 2.57 7.37 2.76
C GLN A 31 3.63 7.41 3.88
N ARG A 32 4.90 7.15 3.49
CA ARG A 32 6.04 6.96 4.40
C ARG A 32 6.28 8.14 5.36
N ASP A 33 6.14 9.38 4.87
CA ASP A 33 6.37 10.57 5.69
C ASP A 33 5.36 10.73 6.84
N PHE A 34 4.08 10.38 6.59
CA PHE A 34 3.06 10.37 7.64
C PHE A 34 3.31 9.29 8.67
N ASN A 35 3.74 8.10 8.23
CA ASN A 35 4.01 6.98 9.13
C ASN A 35 5.33 7.14 9.89
N ARG A 36 6.29 7.94 9.40
CA ARG A 36 7.59 8.14 10.03
C ARG A 36 7.48 8.53 11.51
N GLY A 37 6.67 9.54 11.82
CA GLY A 37 6.48 10.02 13.18
C GLY A 37 5.87 8.94 14.09
N VAL A 38 4.84 8.25 13.61
CA VAL A 38 4.19 7.16 14.35
C VAL A 38 5.17 6.01 14.63
N GLU A 39 5.96 5.61 13.64
CA GLU A 39 6.92 4.51 13.76
C GLU A 39 8.12 4.89 14.64
N ARG A 40 8.58 6.15 14.58
CA ARG A 40 9.60 6.67 15.49
C ARG A 40 9.11 6.63 16.95
N ASN A 41 7.90 7.12 17.21
CA ASN A 41 7.32 7.08 18.54
C ASN A 41 7.10 5.62 19.02
N ALA A 42 6.72 4.72 18.11
CA ALA A 42 6.57 3.31 18.39
C ALA A 42 7.91 2.57 18.63
N ALA A 43 9.06 3.12 18.20
CA ALA A 43 10.39 2.58 18.49
C ALA A 43 10.79 2.75 19.95
N ASN A 44 10.24 3.76 20.66
CA ASN A 44 10.50 3.96 22.07
C ASN A 44 10.19 2.69 22.88
N LEU A 45 11.10 2.32 23.79
CA LEU A 45 11.00 1.09 24.60
C LEU A 45 9.74 1.03 25.46
N ALA A 46 9.25 2.19 25.93
CA ALA A 46 8.04 2.29 26.74
C ALA A 46 6.74 2.30 25.93
N ALA A 47 6.82 2.58 24.62
CA ALA A 47 5.64 2.68 23.77
C ALA A 47 5.02 1.30 23.49
N ARG A 48 3.69 1.23 23.45
CA ARG A 48 2.92 0.05 23.07
C ARG A 48 2.00 0.41 21.92
N THR A 49 2.57 0.49 20.72
CA THR A 49 1.83 0.81 19.50
C THR A 49 2.04 -0.29 18.49
N HIS A 50 0.93 -0.88 18.02
CA HIS A 50 0.95 -1.87 16.96
C HIS A 50 1.08 -1.16 15.60
N THR A 51 2.26 -1.25 14.99
CA THR A 51 2.57 -0.65 13.67
C THR A 51 2.74 -1.68 12.56
N GLY A 52 2.59 -2.96 12.87
CA GLY A 52 2.74 -4.06 11.91
C GLY A 52 1.57 -4.20 10.92
N LEU A 53 0.42 -3.59 11.17
CA LEU A 53 -0.69 -3.50 10.21
C LEU A 53 -1.02 -2.04 9.93
N LYS A 54 -0.96 -1.65 8.67
CA LYS A 54 -1.31 -0.31 8.19
C LYS A 54 -2.48 -0.38 7.19
N PRO A 55 -3.29 0.68 7.05
CA PRO A 55 -3.22 1.96 7.75
C PRO A 55 -3.55 1.83 9.24
N ILE A 56 -2.92 2.71 10.04
CA ILE A 56 -3.08 2.76 11.49
C ILE A 56 -4.17 3.78 11.83
N LEU A 57 -5.11 3.41 12.71
CA LEU A 57 -6.10 4.36 13.21
C LEU A 57 -5.42 5.46 14.03
N GLN A 58 -5.74 6.72 13.74
CA GLN A 58 -5.18 7.89 14.44
C GLN A 58 -5.41 7.80 15.96
N SER A 59 -6.58 7.30 16.40
CA SER A 59 -6.91 7.10 17.82
C SER A 59 -6.02 6.05 18.52
N ARG A 60 -5.33 5.20 17.77
CA ARG A 60 -4.46 4.13 18.29
C ARG A 60 -2.97 4.44 18.13
N ALA A 61 -2.63 5.57 17.52
CA ALA A 61 -1.27 6.01 17.26
C ALA A 61 -0.87 7.18 18.16
N ASP A 62 0.42 7.28 18.47
CA ASP A 62 1.00 8.51 18.98
C ASP A 62 1.41 9.37 17.79
N LEU A 63 0.66 10.43 17.55
CA LEU A 63 0.85 11.36 16.44
C LEU A 63 1.80 12.52 16.77
N THR A 64 2.41 12.53 17.95
CA THR A 64 3.42 13.53 18.29
C THR A 64 4.54 13.48 17.27
N ASP A 65 4.92 14.62 16.73
CA ASP A 65 5.92 14.75 15.66
C ASP A 65 5.55 14.05 14.31
N ALA A 66 4.33 13.51 14.16
CA ALA A 66 3.82 13.15 12.84
C ALA A 66 3.69 14.40 11.97
N LEU A 67 3.67 14.23 10.64
CA LEU A 67 3.79 15.35 9.70
C LEU A 67 2.75 16.44 9.93
N GLY A 68 1.49 16.07 10.13
CA GLY A 68 0.39 16.99 10.42
C GLY A 68 0.45 17.69 11.78
N HIS A 69 1.36 17.26 12.66
CA HIS A 69 1.58 17.84 13.99
C HIS A 69 2.86 18.68 14.09
N GLN A 70 3.63 18.82 13.00
CA GLN A 70 4.83 19.67 12.92
C GLN A 70 4.52 21.14 12.61
N ILE A 71 3.42 21.63 13.10
CA ILE A 71 2.95 22.98 12.81
C ILE A 71 3.52 23.93 13.88
N ASP A 72 4.25 24.96 13.41
CA ASP A 72 4.71 26.04 14.27
C ASP A 72 3.55 26.98 14.62
N SER A 73 2.95 26.80 15.78
CA SER A 73 1.84 27.61 16.28
C SER A 73 2.24 29.03 16.67
N THR A 74 3.54 29.32 16.76
CA THR A 74 4.03 30.65 17.15
C THR A 74 4.08 31.63 15.97
N LYS A 75 4.08 31.12 14.74
CA LYS A 75 4.06 31.96 13.53
C LYS A 75 2.66 32.46 13.24
N TYR A 76 2.56 33.78 13.04
CA TYR A 76 1.35 34.41 12.53
C TYR A 76 1.31 34.28 11.00
N TYR A 77 0.15 33.90 10.49
CA TYR A 77 -0.12 33.82 9.05
C TYR A 77 -1.36 34.66 8.69
N TYR A 78 -1.33 35.29 7.54
CA TYR A 78 -2.53 35.84 6.94
C TYR A 78 -3.43 34.71 6.44
N TRP A 79 -4.73 34.94 6.30
CA TRP A 79 -5.72 33.93 5.96
C TRP A 79 -5.31 33.02 4.78
N ILE A 80 -4.82 33.58 3.65
CA ILE A 80 -4.39 32.80 2.48
C ILE A 80 -3.14 31.99 2.80
N THR A 81 -2.14 32.58 3.42
CA THR A 81 -0.87 31.92 3.74
C THR A 81 -1.05 30.84 4.81
N GLU A 82 -2.02 31.00 5.71
CA GLU A 82 -2.38 29.97 6.68
C GLU A 82 -2.86 28.69 5.99
N ARG A 83 -3.72 28.79 4.97
CA ARG A 83 -4.20 27.65 4.17
C ARG A 83 -3.09 26.98 3.35
N ILE A 84 -2.13 27.75 2.86
CA ILE A 84 -1.01 27.21 2.08
C ILE A 84 0.03 26.53 2.96
N PHE A 85 0.28 27.03 4.18
CA PHE A 85 1.45 26.63 4.96
C PHE A 85 1.15 25.88 6.26
N LYS A 86 -0.09 25.83 6.71
CA LYS A 86 -0.42 25.35 8.04
C LYS A 86 -1.68 24.50 8.13
N ASP A 87 -2.81 25.01 7.62
CA ASP A 87 -4.12 24.43 7.86
C ASP A 87 -4.66 23.71 6.63
N HIS A 88 -5.77 23.01 6.82
CA HIS A 88 -6.58 22.49 5.72
C HIS A 88 -7.15 23.63 4.88
N LEU A 89 -7.39 23.37 3.59
CA LEU A 89 -7.97 24.36 2.69
C LEU A 89 -9.36 24.82 3.18
N LEU A 90 -10.20 23.86 3.53
CA LEU A 90 -11.50 24.10 4.16
C LEU A 90 -11.58 23.28 5.44
N GLU A 91 -12.02 23.92 6.51
CA GLU A 91 -12.31 23.25 7.78
C GLU A 91 -13.63 23.78 8.34
N ALA A 92 -14.55 22.85 8.64
CA ALA A 92 -15.78 23.13 9.36
C ALA A 92 -15.76 22.32 10.67
N LYS A 93 -15.99 23.01 11.79
CA LYS A 93 -15.92 22.39 13.12
C LYS A 93 -17.08 22.86 13.97
N GLY A 94 -17.79 21.91 14.57
CA GLY A 94 -18.84 22.12 15.55
C GLY A 94 -18.52 21.39 16.86
N GLU A 95 -19.51 21.28 17.75
CA GLU A 95 -19.35 20.57 19.01
C GLU A 95 -19.13 19.07 18.78
N ASP A 96 -19.90 18.47 17.86
CA ASP A 96 -19.92 17.02 17.59
C ASP A 96 -19.40 16.65 16.22
N PHE A 97 -18.82 17.57 15.45
CA PHE A 97 -18.25 17.23 14.16
C PHE A 97 -17.00 18.05 13.83
N LYS A 98 -16.15 17.45 13.01
CA LYS A 98 -15.06 18.11 12.31
C LYS A 98 -15.05 17.59 10.87
N LEU A 99 -15.06 18.52 9.90
CA LEU A 99 -14.95 18.20 8.48
C LEU A 99 -13.78 18.96 7.89
N THR A 100 -12.98 18.33 7.05
CA THR A 100 -11.91 18.98 6.30
C THR A 100 -12.01 18.64 4.83
N ALA A 101 -11.58 19.55 3.98
CA ALA A 101 -11.44 19.33 2.55
C ALA A 101 -10.16 20.00 2.05
N ASP A 102 -9.38 19.25 1.27
CA ASP A 102 -8.12 19.68 0.70
C ASP A 102 -8.03 19.33 -0.79
N LEU A 103 -7.32 20.15 -1.54
CA LEU A 103 -6.98 19.84 -2.91
C LEU A 103 -5.76 18.93 -2.95
N LEU A 104 -5.84 17.90 -3.78
CA LEU A 104 -4.73 17.03 -4.11
C LEU A 104 -4.26 17.33 -5.52
N PHE A 105 -2.99 17.64 -5.66
CA PHE A 105 -2.43 17.89 -6.98
C PHE A 105 -0.98 17.47 -7.07
N GLN A 106 -0.54 17.22 -8.29
CA GLN A 106 0.85 17.10 -8.65
C GLN A 106 1.04 17.70 -10.04
N LEU A 107 2.10 18.48 -10.13
CA LEU A 107 2.64 18.95 -11.39
C LEU A 107 4.13 18.61 -11.38
N GLU A 108 4.55 17.70 -12.26
CA GLU A 108 5.92 17.20 -12.30
C GLU A 108 6.42 17.19 -13.74
N TYR A 109 7.63 17.59 -13.92
CA TYR A 109 8.35 17.56 -15.19
C TYR A 109 9.67 16.85 -15.01
N GLY A 110 10.13 16.19 -16.06
CA GLY A 110 11.41 15.52 -16.05
C GLY A 110 12.04 15.39 -17.42
N TYR A 111 13.32 15.04 -17.41
CA TYR A 111 14.11 14.82 -18.60
C TYR A 111 14.92 13.53 -18.46
N GLU A 112 14.83 12.67 -19.47
CA GLU A 112 15.54 11.39 -19.58
C GLU A 112 16.89 11.58 -20.26
N PHE A 113 17.93 10.93 -19.74
CA PHE A 113 19.30 11.04 -20.24
C PHE A 113 19.89 9.74 -20.77
N ALA A 114 19.44 8.59 -20.31
CA ALA A 114 20.05 7.29 -20.59
C ALA A 114 19.26 6.44 -21.59
N ASP A 115 17.94 6.49 -21.53
CA ASP A 115 17.07 5.80 -22.47
C ASP A 115 17.21 6.45 -23.85
N ARG A 116 17.60 5.63 -24.85
CA ARG A 116 17.84 6.06 -26.24
C ARG A 116 16.80 5.54 -27.21
N THR A 117 15.69 5.05 -26.70
CA THR A 117 14.58 4.59 -27.54
C THR A 117 13.85 5.75 -28.20
N ALA A 118 13.15 5.47 -29.28
CA ALA A 118 12.32 6.47 -29.97
C ALA A 118 11.22 7.03 -29.04
N TYR A 119 10.80 6.25 -28.05
CA TYR A 119 9.84 6.73 -27.04
C TYR A 119 10.45 7.83 -26.17
N ALA A 120 11.63 7.62 -25.60
CA ALA A 120 12.31 8.59 -24.74
C ALA A 120 12.73 9.86 -25.51
N ASP A 121 13.19 9.70 -26.76
CA ASP A 121 13.59 10.82 -27.63
C ASP A 121 12.42 11.76 -27.96
N THR A 122 11.21 11.21 -28.12
CA THR A 122 10.02 11.96 -28.53
C THR A 122 9.15 12.43 -27.37
N ASN A 123 9.29 11.83 -26.18
CA ASN A 123 8.43 12.11 -25.04
C ASN A 123 9.22 12.76 -23.91
N ARG A 124 8.67 13.83 -23.35
CA ARG A 124 9.17 14.45 -22.13
C ARG A 124 8.37 13.93 -20.94
N TYR A 125 9.06 13.56 -19.89
CA TYR A 125 8.42 13.12 -18.66
C TYR A 125 7.52 14.25 -18.09
N PHE A 126 6.29 13.88 -17.78
CA PHE A 126 5.29 14.81 -17.28
C PHE A 126 4.28 14.05 -16.42
N ALA A 127 3.88 14.62 -15.28
CA ALA A 127 2.76 14.11 -14.50
C ALA A 127 1.87 15.27 -14.05
N ASN A 128 0.58 15.14 -14.31
CA ASN A 128 -0.48 16.04 -13.86
C ASN A 128 -1.50 15.22 -13.08
N VAL A 129 -1.65 15.53 -11.79
CA VAL A 129 -2.63 14.91 -10.91
C VAL A 129 -3.53 15.99 -10.37
N ARG A 130 -4.82 15.73 -10.38
CA ARG A 130 -5.87 16.59 -9.83
C ARG A 130 -6.78 15.76 -8.96
N GLY A 131 -7.14 16.28 -7.79
CA GLY A 131 -7.98 15.54 -6.89
C GLY A 131 -8.41 16.31 -5.66
N ALA A 132 -9.06 15.60 -4.77
CA ALA A 132 -9.52 16.13 -3.50
C ALA A 132 -9.41 15.07 -2.40
N TRP A 133 -9.22 15.54 -1.19
CA TRP A 133 -9.22 14.76 0.04
C TRP A 133 -10.25 15.33 1.00
N PHE A 134 -11.17 14.49 1.43
CA PHE A 134 -12.18 14.83 2.41
C PHE A 134 -12.02 13.96 3.64
N THR A 135 -12.07 14.55 4.84
CA THR A 135 -12.14 13.80 6.09
C THR A 135 -13.27 14.34 6.95
N GLY A 136 -13.83 13.48 7.77
CA GLY A 136 -14.86 13.87 8.71
C GLY A 136 -14.87 13.01 9.95
N ASP A 137 -15.13 13.67 11.10
CA ASP A 137 -15.41 13.04 12.38
C ASP A 137 -16.81 13.44 12.80
N LEU A 138 -17.67 12.46 13.12
CA LEU A 138 -19.03 12.64 13.59
C LEU A 138 -19.15 12.05 15.01
N GLY A 139 -19.27 12.91 15.99
CA GLY A 139 -19.17 12.53 17.38
C GLY A 139 -17.82 11.91 17.72
N LYS A 140 -17.84 10.88 18.59
CA LYS A 140 -16.63 10.19 19.06
C LYS A 140 -16.40 8.84 18.41
N ARG A 141 -17.32 8.35 17.59
CA ARG A 141 -17.37 6.96 17.16
C ARG A 141 -17.33 6.74 15.66
N ILE A 142 -17.67 7.75 14.87
CA ILE A 142 -17.74 7.63 13.42
C ILE A 142 -16.77 8.61 12.81
N SER A 143 -15.95 8.13 11.89
CA SER A 143 -15.12 8.96 11.03
C SER A 143 -15.20 8.44 9.60
N PHE A 144 -14.93 9.31 8.66
CA PHE A 144 -14.79 8.91 7.26
C PHE A 144 -13.66 9.70 6.61
N GLN A 145 -13.08 9.09 5.59
CA GLN A 145 -12.13 9.76 4.71
C GLN A 145 -12.30 9.27 3.29
N THR A 146 -12.07 10.15 2.34
CA THR A 146 -12.06 9.80 0.93
C THR A 146 -11.05 10.63 0.17
N PHE A 147 -10.37 9.96 -0.76
CA PHE A 147 -9.42 10.55 -1.70
C PHE A 147 -9.88 10.22 -3.10
N VAL A 148 -9.92 11.20 -3.96
CA VAL A 148 -10.21 11.01 -5.39
C VAL A 148 -9.18 11.76 -6.19
N GLN A 149 -8.54 11.09 -7.14
CA GLN A 149 -7.53 11.69 -8.01
C GLN A 149 -7.69 11.21 -9.46
N GLU A 150 -7.46 12.12 -10.39
CA GLU A 150 -7.30 11.86 -11.80
C GLU A 150 -5.85 12.11 -12.18
N HIS A 151 -5.24 11.16 -12.87
CA HIS A 151 -3.85 11.16 -13.24
C HIS A 151 -3.70 11.15 -14.75
N GLN A 152 -2.86 12.04 -15.26
CA GLN A 152 -2.40 12.03 -16.65
C GLN A 152 -0.89 12.18 -16.64
N SER A 153 -0.17 11.22 -17.21
CA SER A 153 1.28 11.25 -17.19
C SER A 153 1.91 10.65 -18.45
N ILE A 154 3.08 11.16 -18.77
CA ILE A 154 4.06 10.51 -19.65
C ILE A 154 5.18 10.05 -18.72
N ALA A 155 5.27 8.75 -18.50
CA ALA A 155 6.24 8.15 -17.57
C ALA A 155 7.51 7.72 -18.32
N PRO A 156 8.64 7.45 -17.62
CA PRO A 156 9.77 6.73 -18.20
C PRO A 156 9.34 5.44 -18.88
N GLN A 157 10.03 5.04 -19.93
CA GLN A 157 9.58 3.96 -20.80
C GLN A 157 9.37 2.63 -20.07
N TYR A 158 10.23 2.27 -19.13
CA TYR A 158 10.08 1.02 -18.38
C TYR A 158 8.76 0.97 -17.57
N ILE A 159 8.30 2.11 -17.04
CA ILE A 159 7.00 2.22 -16.35
C ILE A 159 5.86 2.16 -17.37
N PHE A 160 6.03 2.86 -18.49
CA PHE A 160 5.03 2.84 -19.57
C PHE A 160 4.84 1.43 -20.13
N THR A 161 5.92 0.72 -20.41
CA THR A 161 5.90 -0.66 -20.93
C THR A 161 5.22 -1.59 -19.92
N SER A 162 5.62 -1.56 -18.64
CA SER A 162 4.99 -2.35 -17.59
C SER A 162 3.49 -2.06 -17.45
N ALA A 163 3.12 -0.77 -17.44
CA ALA A 163 1.72 -0.38 -17.33
C ALA A 163 0.88 -0.79 -18.57
N ARG A 164 1.48 -0.76 -19.76
CA ARG A 164 0.82 -1.22 -21.00
C ARG A 164 0.58 -2.73 -20.97
N ASP A 165 1.58 -3.49 -20.55
CA ASP A 165 1.55 -4.95 -20.62
C ASP A 165 0.62 -5.54 -19.54
N ILE A 166 0.62 -4.95 -18.33
CA ILE A 166 -0.24 -5.37 -17.22
C ILE A 166 -1.63 -4.73 -17.28
N GLY A 167 -1.77 -3.56 -17.92
CA GLY A 167 -3.00 -2.75 -17.91
C GLY A 167 -3.22 -1.99 -16.59
N THR A 168 -2.20 -1.95 -15.71
CA THR A 168 -2.29 -1.38 -14.36
C THR A 168 -0.97 -0.71 -14.00
N ILE A 169 -1.02 0.45 -13.35
CA ILE A 169 0.16 1.10 -12.78
C ILE A 169 0.37 0.65 -11.34
N SER A 170 1.60 0.25 -11.04
CA SER A 170 2.04 -0.20 -9.72
C SER A 170 1.59 0.73 -8.59
N GLY A 171 0.82 0.19 -7.67
CA GLY A 171 0.32 0.91 -6.51
C GLY A 171 -0.74 1.98 -6.80
N GLN A 172 -1.27 2.08 -8.02
CA GLN A 172 -2.18 3.18 -8.36
C GLN A 172 -3.53 2.68 -8.91
N GLY A 173 -3.60 2.28 -10.18
CA GLY A 173 -4.88 1.86 -10.75
C GLY A 173 -4.77 1.33 -12.16
N ARG A 174 -5.91 0.88 -12.69
CA ARG A 174 -6.01 0.50 -14.09
C ARG A 174 -5.81 1.70 -14.98
N VAL A 175 -5.06 1.49 -16.08
CA VAL A 175 -4.63 2.57 -16.97
C VAL A 175 -5.28 2.45 -18.33
N LYS A 176 -5.68 3.60 -18.87
CA LYS A 176 -6.00 3.79 -20.27
C LYS A 176 -4.83 4.50 -20.95
N ILE A 177 -4.37 3.95 -22.07
CA ILE A 177 -3.31 4.57 -22.86
C ILE A 177 -3.93 5.48 -23.92
N VAL A 178 -3.65 6.77 -23.83
CA VAL A 178 -4.15 7.79 -24.75
C VAL A 178 -3.02 8.23 -25.66
N ARG A 179 -3.29 8.31 -26.97
CA ARG A 179 -2.30 8.72 -28.00
C ARG A 179 -0.99 7.92 -27.93
N GLN A 180 -1.08 6.63 -27.57
CA GLN A 180 0.04 5.68 -27.49
C GLN A 180 1.19 6.06 -26.54
N ARG A 181 1.00 7.04 -25.63
CA ARG A 181 2.05 7.53 -24.74
C ARG A 181 1.59 8.07 -23.40
N VAL A 182 0.36 8.55 -23.33
CA VAL A 182 -0.18 9.15 -22.08
C VAL A 182 -0.89 8.06 -21.29
N LEU A 183 -0.46 7.87 -20.08
CA LEU A 183 -1.11 7.04 -19.07
C LEU A 183 -2.20 7.89 -18.39
N ASP A 184 -3.46 7.50 -18.58
CA ASP A 184 -4.65 8.18 -18.06
C ASP A 184 -5.41 7.22 -17.16
N TYR A 185 -5.58 7.57 -15.88
CA TYR A 185 -6.24 6.72 -14.91
C TYR A 185 -6.81 7.50 -13.74
N GLY A 186 -7.91 6.98 -13.20
CA GLY A 186 -8.49 7.44 -11.94
C GLY A 186 -7.98 6.62 -10.76
N TRP A 187 -7.87 7.26 -9.60
CA TRP A 187 -7.55 6.61 -8.36
C TRP A 187 -8.46 7.13 -7.25
N SER A 188 -9.10 6.22 -6.53
CA SER A 188 -9.96 6.57 -5.41
C SER A 188 -9.73 5.63 -4.24
N GLN A 189 -9.76 6.19 -3.04
CA GLN A 189 -9.72 5.44 -1.80
C GLN A 189 -10.64 6.12 -0.80
N GLY A 190 -11.31 5.34 0.03
CA GLY A 190 -12.13 5.90 1.09
C GLY A 190 -12.64 4.85 2.04
N ASN A 191 -12.97 5.26 3.24
CA ASN A 191 -13.59 4.38 4.22
C ASN A 191 -14.53 5.15 5.16
N VAL A 192 -15.45 4.41 5.74
CA VAL A 192 -16.21 4.78 6.93
C VAL A 192 -15.74 3.90 8.06
N SER A 193 -15.35 4.50 9.17
CA SER A 193 -14.82 3.87 10.37
C SER A 193 -15.78 4.08 11.53
N TYR A 194 -16.20 3.00 12.17
CA TYR A 194 -17.12 3.02 13.30
C TYR A 194 -16.54 2.28 14.50
N THR A 195 -16.50 2.93 15.65
CA THR A 195 -15.98 2.36 16.89
C THR A 195 -17.12 2.21 17.91
N PRO A 196 -17.90 1.11 17.82
CA PRO A 196 -19.01 0.88 18.74
C PRO A 196 -18.56 0.73 20.19
N LEU A 197 -17.41 0.09 20.38
CA LEU A 197 -16.80 -0.18 21.69
C LEU A 197 -15.34 0.32 21.67
N SER A 198 -14.81 0.74 22.79
CA SER A 198 -13.44 1.28 22.91
C SER A 198 -12.35 0.32 22.39
N TRP A 199 -12.61 -0.96 22.38
CA TRP A 199 -11.70 -2.01 21.94
C TRP A 199 -12.00 -2.53 20.51
N LEU A 200 -13.17 -2.21 19.92
CA LEU A 200 -13.60 -2.71 18.61
C LEU A 200 -13.82 -1.56 17.63
N ASN A 201 -13.19 -1.67 16.48
CA ASN A 201 -13.40 -0.79 15.34
C ASN A 201 -13.86 -1.62 14.12
N VAL A 202 -14.80 -1.10 13.37
CA VAL A 202 -15.33 -1.67 12.12
C VAL A 202 -15.11 -0.66 11.02
N GLN A 203 -14.52 -1.09 9.91
CA GLN A 203 -14.31 -0.25 8.72
C GLN A 203 -14.93 -0.92 7.50
N PHE A 204 -15.67 -0.14 6.75
CA PHE A 204 -16.10 -0.49 5.39
C PHE A 204 -15.49 0.53 4.42
N GLY A 205 -14.83 0.05 3.38
CA GLY A 205 -14.12 0.95 2.49
C GLY A 205 -13.60 0.32 1.22
N HIS A 206 -12.89 1.13 0.47
CA HIS A 206 -12.12 0.78 -0.71
C HIS A 206 -10.70 1.34 -0.52
N GLY A 207 -9.70 0.48 -0.45
CA GLY A 207 -8.34 0.89 -0.10
C GLY A 207 -7.36 -0.26 0.00
N LYS A 208 -6.22 0.01 0.60
CA LYS A 208 -5.10 -0.92 0.74
C LYS A 208 -4.77 -1.21 2.18
N HIS A 209 -4.10 -2.34 2.38
CA HIS A 209 -3.49 -2.70 3.64
C HIS A 209 -2.02 -3.07 3.43
N PHE A 210 -1.20 -2.87 4.45
CA PHE A 210 0.20 -3.24 4.47
C PHE A 210 0.50 -3.96 5.79
N VAL A 211 1.15 -5.12 5.72
CA VAL A 211 1.56 -5.90 6.89
C VAL A 211 3.08 -5.89 6.98
N GLY A 212 3.62 -5.36 8.07
CA GLY A 212 5.05 -5.35 8.34
C GLY A 212 5.59 -4.00 8.83
N HIS A 213 6.88 -4.04 9.13
CA HIS A 213 7.67 -2.90 9.63
C HIS A 213 8.68 -2.41 8.60
N GLY A 214 8.78 -3.09 7.47
CA GLY A 214 9.71 -2.83 6.38
C GLY A 214 9.27 -1.73 5.41
N TYR A 215 10.13 -1.49 4.43
CA TYR A 215 9.81 -0.75 3.23
C TYR A 215 8.99 -1.59 2.26
N ARG A 216 9.37 -2.86 2.11
CA ARG A 216 8.64 -3.92 1.42
C ARG A 216 7.86 -4.78 2.41
N SER A 217 7.04 -5.68 1.90
CA SER A 217 6.44 -6.76 2.67
C SER A 217 6.40 -8.04 1.84
N VAL A 218 6.73 -9.16 2.47
CA VAL A 218 6.57 -10.49 1.88
C VAL A 218 5.24 -11.15 2.28
N LEU A 219 4.41 -10.45 3.06
CA LEU A 219 3.08 -10.91 3.51
C LEU A 219 1.97 -10.21 2.73
N LEU A 220 1.84 -8.90 2.89
CA LEU A 220 0.86 -8.06 2.19
C LEU A 220 1.40 -6.64 2.09
N SER A 221 1.43 -6.07 0.90
CA SER A 221 1.90 -4.71 0.65
C SER A 221 0.83 -3.81 0.02
N ASP A 222 1.12 -2.52 -0.04
CA ASP A 222 0.31 -1.51 -0.72
C ASP A 222 0.71 -1.34 -2.21
N HIS A 223 1.46 -2.31 -2.76
CA HIS A 223 1.89 -2.32 -4.15
C HIS A 223 0.75 -2.57 -5.14
N ALA A 224 -0.19 -3.45 -4.80
CA ALA A 224 -1.38 -3.68 -5.61
C ALA A 224 -2.33 -2.46 -5.58
N VAL A 225 -3.37 -2.48 -6.40
CA VAL A 225 -4.37 -1.40 -6.43
C VAL A 225 -5.32 -1.46 -5.23
N ASN A 226 -6.19 -0.47 -5.08
CA ASN A 226 -7.21 -0.46 -4.03
C ASN A 226 -8.25 -1.56 -4.26
N ALA A 227 -8.76 -2.12 -3.18
CA ALA A 227 -9.82 -3.12 -3.18
C ALA A 227 -10.92 -2.78 -2.17
N PRO A 228 -12.19 -3.10 -2.45
CA PRO A 228 -13.25 -2.99 -1.46
C PRO A 228 -13.01 -3.97 -0.31
N TYR A 229 -13.30 -3.54 0.91
CA TYR A 229 -13.10 -4.36 2.10
C TYR A 229 -14.12 -4.08 3.21
N LEU A 230 -14.30 -5.09 4.07
CA LEU A 230 -14.95 -4.97 5.36
C LEU A 230 -13.99 -5.51 6.43
N LYS A 231 -13.54 -4.64 7.34
CA LYS A 231 -12.52 -4.94 8.35
C LYS A 231 -13.07 -4.77 9.76
N PHE A 232 -12.73 -5.71 10.62
CA PHE A 232 -12.93 -5.68 12.07
C PHE A 232 -11.57 -5.66 12.75
N SER A 233 -11.38 -4.76 13.72
CA SER A 233 -10.11 -4.58 14.39
C SER A 233 -10.33 -4.41 15.88
N ALA A 234 -9.86 -5.37 16.68
CA ALA A 234 -9.95 -5.37 18.13
C ALA A 234 -8.58 -5.08 18.77
N LEU A 235 -8.56 -4.25 19.80
CA LEU A 235 -7.37 -3.93 20.58
C LEU A 235 -7.71 -4.08 22.06
N THR A 236 -6.94 -4.89 22.78
CA THR A 236 -7.12 -5.04 24.23
C THR A 236 -6.86 -3.73 24.99
N THR A 237 -7.52 -3.53 26.12
CA THR A 237 -7.40 -2.30 26.92
C THR A 237 -5.96 -2.01 27.37
N ASN A 238 -5.18 -3.05 27.63
CA ASN A 238 -3.76 -2.93 27.97
C ASN A 238 -2.84 -2.74 26.76
N LYS A 239 -3.42 -2.64 25.56
CA LYS A 239 -2.73 -2.50 24.26
C LYS A 239 -1.70 -3.60 23.97
N ARG A 240 -1.83 -4.79 24.56
CA ARG A 240 -0.90 -5.90 24.32
C ARG A 240 -1.26 -6.75 23.12
N VAL A 241 -2.55 -6.87 22.80
CA VAL A 241 -3.01 -7.74 21.71
C VAL A 241 -3.90 -6.94 20.78
N GLN A 242 -3.56 -6.95 19.51
CA GLN A 242 -4.38 -6.43 18.42
C GLN A 242 -4.74 -7.57 17.48
N TYR A 243 -6.03 -7.74 17.22
CA TYR A 243 -6.52 -8.66 16.21
C TYR A 243 -7.28 -7.90 15.13
N SER A 244 -6.96 -8.16 13.89
CA SER A 244 -7.66 -7.58 12.74
C SER A 244 -8.00 -8.67 11.74
N THR A 245 -9.20 -8.63 11.22
CA THR A 245 -9.68 -9.56 10.22
C THR A 245 -10.51 -8.81 9.19
N TRP A 246 -10.32 -9.13 7.90
CA TRP A 246 -11.09 -8.47 6.85
C TRP A 246 -11.33 -9.37 5.65
N LEU A 247 -12.40 -9.04 4.96
CA LEU A 247 -12.75 -9.57 3.65
C LEU A 247 -12.48 -8.51 2.59
N SER A 248 -11.92 -8.92 1.46
CA SER A 248 -11.76 -8.06 0.28
C SER A 248 -12.25 -8.76 -0.97
N LYS A 249 -12.74 -8.00 -1.93
CA LYS A 249 -13.00 -8.47 -3.27
C LYS A 249 -11.83 -8.06 -4.17
N LEU A 250 -11.19 -9.04 -4.79
CA LEU A 250 -9.98 -8.87 -5.57
C LEU A 250 -10.23 -9.25 -7.02
N GLU A 251 -9.59 -8.54 -7.94
CA GLU A 251 -9.58 -8.87 -9.35
C GLU A 251 -8.37 -9.75 -9.65
N SER A 252 -8.55 -10.83 -10.41
CA SER A 252 -7.45 -11.60 -10.96
C SER A 252 -6.86 -10.91 -12.18
N GLY A 253 -5.62 -11.22 -12.55
CA GLY A 253 -5.04 -10.81 -13.84
C GLY A 253 -5.59 -11.59 -15.04
N VAL A 254 -6.45 -12.59 -14.80
CA VAL A 254 -6.94 -13.53 -15.82
C VAL A 254 -8.22 -13.03 -16.45
N ASN A 255 -8.25 -12.97 -17.78
CA ASN A 255 -9.43 -12.57 -18.54
C ASN A 255 -10.49 -13.67 -18.56
N THR A 256 -11.78 -13.27 -18.54
CA THR A 256 -12.89 -14.18 -18.80
C THR A 256 -12.95 -14.56 -20.29
N PRO A 257 -13.24 -15.83 -20.65
CA PRO A 257 -13.28 -16.26 -22.06
C PRO A 257 -14.41 -15.62 -22.84
N ASP A 258 -15.51 -15.28 -22.21
CA ASP A 258 -16.66 -14.66 -22.84
C ASP A 258 -16.51 -13.14 -22.83
N ARG A 259 -16.31 -12.56 -23.98
CA ARG A 259 -16.44 -11.12 -24.16
C ARG A 259 -17.87 -10.72 -23.79
N LEU A 260 -17.96 -9.81 -22.85
CA LEU A 260 -19.24 -9.29 -22.42
C LEU A 260 -20.08 -8.73 -23.54
N PRO A 261 -21.38 -8.81 -23.46
CA PRO A 261 -22.30 -8.08 -24.32
C PRO A 261 -21.94 -6.59 -24.31
N THR A 262 -22.04 -5.96 -25.48
CA THR A 262 -21.89 -4.51 -25.64
C THR A 262 -22.62 -3.73 -24.56
N GLY A 263 -21.92 -2.92 -23.77
CA GLY A 263 -22.48 -2.07 -22.72
C GLY A 263 -22.11 -2.44 -21.29
N GLN A 264 -21.35 -3.52 -21.09
CA GLN A 264 -20.82 -3.85 -19.75
C GLN A 264 -19.47 -3.17 -19.49
N SER A 265 -19.13 -2.97 -18.21
CA SER A 265 -17.88 -2.32 -17.82
C SER A 265 -16.66 -3.21 -18.11
N SER A 266 -15.51 -2.61 -18.33
CA SER A 266 -14.24 -3.33 -18.53
C SER A 266 -13.85 -4.23 -17.34
N GLU A 267 -14.39 -3.96 -16.16
CA GLU A 267 -14.15 -4.75 -14.94
C GLU A 267 -14.74 -6.16 -15.00
N SER A 268 -15.75 -6.39 -15.83
CA SER A 268 -16.35 -7.70 -16.04
C SER A 268 -15.57 -8.59 -17.02
N LEU A 269 -14.48 -8.08 -17.60
CA LEU A 269 -13.56 -8.86 -18.46
C LEU A 269 -12.62 -9.76 -17.66
N PHE A 270 -12.56 -9.63 -16.34
CA PHE A 270 -11.66 -10.36 -15.46
C PHE A 270 -12.41 -11.23 -14.48
N TYR A 271 -11.79 -12.35 -14.11
CA TYR A 271 -12.30 -13.14 -13.00
C TYR A 271 -12.09 -12.39 -11.68
N TRP A 272 -13.07 -12.50 -10.80
CA TRP A 272 -13.03 -11.97 -9.45
C TRP A 272 -12.84 -13.08 -8.43
N ARG A 273 -12.26 -12.73 -7.30
CA ARG A 273 -12.06 -13.63 -6.18
C ARG A 273 -12.27 -12.90 -4.87
N ARG A 274 -12.52 -13.66 -3.83
CA ARG A 274 -12.69 -13.14 -2.47
C ARG A 274 -11.44 -13.48 -1.66
N GLY A 275 -10.92 -12.49 -0.92
CA GLY A 275 -9.78 -12.67 -0.04
C GLY A 275 -10.20 -12.53 1.42
N ARG A 276 -9.84 -13.51 2.23
CA ARG A 276 -9.91 -13.44 3.68
C ARG A 276 -8.52 -13.21 4.24
N PHE A 277 -8.39 -12.21 5.13
CA PHE A 277 -7.12 -11.84 5.74
C PHE A 277 -7.27 -11.76 7.25
N ASN A 278 -6.32 -12.29 7.98
CA ASN A 278 -6.27 -12.32 9.43
C ASN A 278 -4.88 -11.88 9.91
N HIS A 279 -4.83 -11.01 10.93
CA HIS A 279 -3.60 -10.51 11.51
C HIS A 279 -3.74 -10.43 13.03
N LEU A 280 -2.92 -11.20 13.75
CA LEU A 280 -2.84 -11.21 15.21
C LEU A 280 -1.49 -10.68 15.67
N SER A 281 -1.45 -9.55 16.34
CA SER A 281 -0.22 -8.94 16.85
C SER A 281 -0.21 -8.94 18.37
N VAL A 282 0.90 -9.36 18.95
CA VAL A 282 1.15 -9.39 20.40
C VAL A 282 2.37 -8.54 20.73
N ASP A 283 2.20 -7.54 21.58
CA ASP A 283 3.26 -6.68 22.09
C ASP A 283 3.71 -7.16 23.47
N LEU A 284 4.94 -7.66 23.54
CA LEU A 284 5.62 -8.13 24.75
C LEU A 284 6.59 -7.09 25.32
N GLY A 285 6.46 -5.82 24.91
CA GLY A 285 7.31 -4.71 25.30
C GLY A 285 8.41 -4.45 24.28
N ARG A 286 9.58 -5.08 24.42
CA ARG A 286 10.65 -4.96 23.41
C ARG A 286 10.36 -5.73 22.12
N VAL A 287 9.61 -6.80 22.21
CA VAL A 287 9.28 -7.69 21.09
C VAL A 287 7.82 -7.54 20.73
N GLN A 288 7.55 -7.28 19.46
CA GLN A 288 6.22 -7.38 18.87
C GLN A 288 6.24 -8.52 17.85
N LEU A 289 5.39 -9.50 18.07
CA LEU A 289 5.22 -10.66 17.20
C LEU A 289 3.82 -10.63 16.60
N ALA A 290 3.71 -10.88 15.31
CA ALA A 290 2.42 -11.04 14.66
C ALA A 290 2.36 -12.30 13.82
N LEU A 291 1.16 -12.89 13.77
CA LEU A 291 0.79 -13.95 12.86
C LEU A 291 -0.09 -13.36 11.76
N PHE A 292 0.11 -13.82 10.55
CA PHE A 292 -0.67 -13.44 9.38
C PHE A 292 -1.16 -14.67 8.65
N GLU A 293 -2.40 -14.63 8.18
CA GLU A 293 -2.99 -15.61 7.29
C GLU A 293 -3.80 -14.88 6.22
N SER A 294 -3.66 -15.32 5.00
CA SER A 294 -4.59 -14.95 3.92
C SER A 294 -5.06 -16.18 3.19
N THR A 295 -6.33 -16.18 2.78
CA THR A 295 -6.91 -17.23 1.95
C THR A 295 -7.70 -16.58 0.82
N LEU A 296 -7.41 -16.98 -0.42
CA LEU A 296 -8.12 -16.53 -1.60
C LEU A 296 -9.08 -17.62 -2.06
N PHE A 297 -10.31 -17.21 -2.34
CA PHE A 297 -11.42 -18.06 -2.78
C PHE A 297 -11.90 -17.60 -4.16
N GLU A 298 -12.23 -18.53 -5.03
CA GLU A 298 -12.88 -18.20 -6.30
C GLU A 298 -14.26 -17.58 -6.05
N ASP A 299 -14.59 -16.52 -6.78
CA ASP A 299 -15.91 -15.89 -6.76
C ASP A 299 -16.85 -16.45 -7.85
N ILE A 300 -16.27 -16.93 -8.94
CA ILE A 300 -16.98 -17.44 -10.12
C ILE A 300 -16.33 -18.74 -10.58
N ASP A 301 -17.14 -19.72 -10.96
CA ASP A 301 -16.71 -20.93 -11.68
C ASP A 301 -17.52 -21.15 -12.96
N SER A 302 -17.35 -22.31 -13.59
CA SER A 302 -18.07 -22.66 -14.82
C SER A 302 -19.61 -22.71 -14.65
N THR A 303 -20.11 -22.76 -13.43
CA THR A 303 -21.54 -22.79 -13.11
C THR A 303 -22.13 -21.44 -12.73
N GLY A 304 -21.28 -20.41 -12.58
CA GLY A 304 -21.67 -19.05 -12.23
C GLY A 304 -21.05 -18.55 -10.92
N VAL A 305 -21.71 -17.59 -10.28
CA VAL A 305 -21.24 -16.99 -9.02
C VAL A 305 -21.38 -18.00 -7.88
N LYS A 306 -20.27 -18.26 -7.18
CA LYS A 306 -20.25 -19.16 -6.02
C LYS A 306 -20.88 -18.50 -4.79
N PRO A 307 -21.70 -19.25 -4.02
CA PRO A 307 -22.15 -18.79 -2.71
C PRO A 307 -20.96 -18.65 -1.75
N PHE A 308 -21.12 -17.86 -0.70
CA PHE A 308 -20.11 -17.75 0.35
C PHE A 308 -19.92 -19.09 1.07
N ASP A 309 -18.67 -19.53 1.19
CA ASP A 309 -18.29 -20.65 2.05
C ASP A 309 -18.23 -20.18 3.52
N ALA A 310 -18.55 -21.06 4.46
CA ALA A 310 -18.44 -20.77 5.89
C ALA A 310 -17.01 -20.38 6.32
N LEU A 311 -16.00 -20.92 5.65
CA LEU A 311 -14.60 -20.60 5.90
C LEU A 311 -14.21 -19.19 5.42
N GLU A 312 -14.90 -18.65 4.39
CA GLU A 312 -14.69 -17.27 3.98
C GLU A 312 -15.14 -16.28 5.08
N LEU A 313 -16.16 -16.64 5.84
CA LEU A 313 -16.66 -15.84 6.95
C LEU A 313 -15.96 -16.12 8.28
N ASN A 314 -15.14 -17.18 8.34
CA ASN A 314 -14.41 -17.55 9.55
C ASN A 314 -13.39 -16.47 9.94
N PRO A 315 -13.51 -15.85 11.13
CA PRO A 315 -12.57 -14.83 11.58
C PRO A 315 -11.36 -15.38 12.33
N ILE A 316 -11.23 -16.70 12.51
CA ILE A 316 -10.19 -17.29 13.37
C ILE A 316 -8.96 -17.60 12.53
N ILE A 317 -7.84 -16.97 12.86
CA ILE A 317 -6.55 -17.18 12.18
C ILE A 317 -6.10 -18.64 12.27
N GLY A 318 -5.59 -19.17 11.17
CA GLY A 318 -5.06 -20.53 11.03
C GLY A 318 -6.12 -21.58 10.67
N VAL A 319 -7.41 -21.32 10.93
CA VAL A 319 -8.45 -22.34 10.69
C VAL A 319 -8.61 -22.63 9.21
N ASN A 320 -8.58 -21.63 8.35
CA ASN A 320 -8.73 -21.83 6.91
C ASN A 320 -7.59 -22.70 6.36
N THR A 321 -6.37 -22.38 6.73
CA THR A 321 -5.18 -23.15 6.31
C THR A 321 -5.17 -24.57 6.90
N LEU A 322 -5.59 -24.75 8.16
CA LEU A 322 -5.66 -26.07 8.79
C LEU A 322 -6.72 -26.98 8.16
N VAL A 323 -7.86 -26.41 7.75
CA VAL A 323 -8.99 -27.19 7.17
C VAL A 323 -8.78 -27.48 5.69
N ARG A 324 -8.29 -26.50 4.90
CA ARG A 324 -8.14 -26.60 3.44
C ARG A 324 -6.73 -26.93 2.97
N GLY A 325 -5.72 -26.71 3.81
CA GLY A 325 -4.33 -26.87 3.42
C GLY A 325 -3.82 -25.73 2.53
N PHE A 326 -2.68 -25.95 1.90
CA PHE A 326 -2.02 -24.97 1.03
C PHE A 326 -2.24 -25.20 -0.46
N GLY A 327 -2.56 -26.42 -0.87
CA GLY A 327 -2.61 -26.83 -2.28
C GLY A 327 -4.00 -27.26 -2.76
N GLY A 328 -5.05 -26.82 -2.07
CA GLY A 328 -6.43 -27.16 -2.39
C GLY A 328 -7.05 -26.27 -3.47
N ARG A 329 -8.38 -26.13 -3.38
CA ARG A 329 -9.16 -25.24 -4.25
C ARG A 329 -8.92 -23.76 -3.94
N GLU A 330 -8.38 -23.45 -2.78
CA GLU A 330 -8.11 -22.12 -2.26
C GLU A 330 -6.61 -21.88 -2.13
N LYS A 331 -6.17 -20.66 -2.33
CA LYS A 331 -4.79 -20.24 -2.09
C LYS A 331 -4.64 -19.77 -0.66
N SER A 332 -3.90 -20.49 0.17
CA SER A 332 -3.53 -20.06 1.51
C SER A 332 -2.08 -19.56 1.54
N LEU A 333 -1.84 -18.52 2.33
CA LEU A 333 -0.53 -18.01 2.68
C LEU A 333 -0.52 -17.73 4.17
N VAL A 334 0.48 -18.25 4.87
CA VAL A 334 0.68 -17.97 6.29
C VAL A 334 2.02 -17.29 6.51
N GLY A 335 2.12 -16.49 7.56
CA GLY A 335 3.38 -15.85 7.87
C GLY A 335 3.47 -15.26 9.26
N ILE A 336 4.68 -14.82 9.57
CA ILE A 336 5.07 -14.23 10.83
C ILE A 336 5.71 -12.87 10.54
N ASP A 337 5.38 -11.87 11.34
CA ASP A 337 6.01 -10.56 11.36
C ASP A 337 6.58 -10.28 12.75
N LEU A 338 7.84 -9.88 12.81
CA LEU A 338 8.60 -9.67 14.04
C LEU A 338 9.22 -8.28 14.04
N ARG A 339 9.11 -7.56 15.16
CA ARG A 339 9.88 -6.37 15.47
C ARG A 339 10.51 -6.49 16.85
N VAL A 340 11.80 -6.18 16.94
CA VAL A 340 12.56 -6.17 18.22
C VAL A 340 13.18 -4.80 18.39
N LYS A 341 12.74 -4.07 19.41
CA LYS A 341 13.28 -2.75 19.78
C LYS A 341 14.65 -2.93 20.42
N LEU A 342 15.65 -2.31 19.83
CA LEU A 342 17.02 -2.32 20.34
C LEU A 342 17.24 -1.16 21.32
N THR A 343 16.77 0.02 20.93
CA THR A 343 16.87 1.28 21.68
C THR A 343 15.56 2.06 21.53
N ASP A 344 15.49 3.26 22.13
CA ASP A 344 14.36 4.18 21.93
C ASP A 344 14.28 4.77 20.51
N GLN A 345 15.30 4.55 19.68
CA GLN A 345 15.43 5.12 18.34
C GLN A 345 15.54 4.07 17.24
N GLY A 346 15.67 2.78 17.57
CA GLY A 346 15.94 1.78 16.57
C GLY A 346 15.41 0.40 16.88
N TYR A 347 15.05 -0.31 15.82
CA TYR A 347 14.58 -1.69 15.90
C TYR A 347 15.08 -2.52 14.72
N VAL A 348 15.19 -3.82 14.94
CA VAL A 348 15.29 -4.81 13.88
C VAL A 348 13.91 -5.43 13.64
N TYR A 349 13.67 -5.87 12.43
CA TYR A 349 12.42 -6.51 12.03
C TYR A 349 12.66 -7.62 11.01
N GLY A 350 11.69 -8.48 10.87
CA GLY A 350 11.73 -9.54 9.88
C GLY A 350 10.37 -10.15 9.64
N GLN A 351 10.24 -10.78 8.49
CA GLN A 351 9.05 -11.51 8.09
C GLN A 351 9.45 -12.88 7.53
N PHE A 352 8.56 -13.82 7.68
CA PHE A 352 8.60 -15.09 7.00
C PHE A 352 7.20 -15.42 6.48
N ALA A 353 7.12 -15.87 5.24
CA ALA A 353 5.89 -16.30 4.59
C ALA A 353 6.07 -17.67 3.96
N ALA A 354 5.04 -18.50 4.02
CA ALA A 354 4.99 -19.78 3.34
C ALA A 354 3.60 -19.99 2.72
N ASP A 355 3.57 -20.62 1.55
CA ASP A 355 2.33 -20.91 0.83
C ASP A 355 2.24 -22.37 0.35
N ASP A 356 3.07 -23.25 0.90
CA ASP A 356 3.00 -24.68 0.74
C ASP A 356 3.33 -25.43 2.03
N ALA A 357 2.99 -26.73 2.06
CA ALA A 357 3.27 -27.61 3.18
C ALA A 357 4.63 -28.31 3.07
N SER A 358 5.25 -28.33 1.88
CA SER A 358 6.56 -28.98 1.64
C SER A 358 7.72 -28.14 2.17
N GLY A 359 7.51 -26.82 2.37
CA GLY A 359 8.54 -25.88 2.76
C GLY A 359 9.46 -25.47 1.60
N GLU A 360 9.07 -25.73 0.35
CA GLU A 360 9.83 -25.32 -0.83
C GLU A 360 9.51 -23.88 -1.26
N ARG A 361 8.27 -23.41 -0.98
CA ARG A 361 7.79 -22.08 -1.35
C ARG A 361 7.68 -21.18 -0.14
N TYR A 362 8.67 -20.33 0.01
CA TYR A 362 8.72 -19.37 1.09
C TYR A 362 9.34 -18.03 0.64
N ALA A 363 9.06 -17.02 1.40
CA ALA A 363 9.71 -15.72 1.28
C ALA A 363 10.09 -15.19 2.67
N TYR A 364 11.14 -14.39 2.72
CA TYR A 364 11.58 -13.81 3.97
C TYR A 364 12.12 -12.39 3.79
N GLN A 365 12.06 -11.66 4.88
CA GLN A 365 12.56 -10.31 5.01
C GLN A 365 13.32 -10.17 6.32
N ALA A 366 14.42 -9.43 6.29
CA ALA A 366 15.15 -8.99 7.48
C ALA A 366 15.61 -7.56 7.30
N GLY A 367 15.48 -6.73 8.32
CA GLY A 367 15.89 -5.35 8.21
C GLY A 367 16.14 -4.66 9.56
N VAL A 368 16.74 -3.49 9.45
CA VAL A 368 16.98 -2.59 10.57
C VAL A 368 16.49 -1.20 10.20
N ARG A 369 15.83 -0.56 11.12
CA ARG A 369 15.44 0.85 11.00
C ARG A 369 15.90 1.62 12.23
N TRP A 370 16.54 2.75 11.97
CA TRP A 370 17.08 3.60 13.01
C TRP A 370 16.70 5.06 12.75
N PHE A 371 16.08 5.69 13.73
CA PHE A 371 15.66 7.08 13.69
C PHE A 371 16.70 7.96 14.37
N ASP A 372 16.86 9.18 13.86
CA ASP A 372 17.71 10.21 14.46
C ASP A 372 19.18 9.73 14.70
N VAL A 373 19.78 9.02 13.70
CA VAL A 373 21.06 8.29 13.83
C VAL A 373 22.24 9.15 14.27
N LEU A 374 22.50 10.24 13.57
CA LEU A 374 23.61 11.17 13.85
C LEU A 374 23.11 12.42 14.56
N ARG A 375 21.93 12.84 14.21
CA ARG A 375 21.22 13.99 14.76
C ARG A 375 19.73 13.85 14.44
N ARG A 376 18.92 14.59 15.15
CA ARG A 376 17.46 14.60 14.90
C ARG A 376 17.17 14.89 13.42
N GLY A 377 16.36 14.05 12.81
CA GLY A 377 15.95 14.19 11.42
C GLY A 377 16.78 13.39 10.41
N VAL A 378 17.69 12.51 10.83
CA VAL A 378 18.41 11.58 9.95
C VAL A 378 18.02 10.16 10.30
N ASP A 379 17.25 9.50 9.43
CA ASP A 379 16.83 8.12 9.64
C ASP A 379 17.50 7.20 8.61
N LEU A 380 17.84 6.00 9.03
CA LEU A 380 18.41 4.96 8.16
C LEU A 380 17.56 3.71 8.21
N GLN A 381 17.42 3.07 7.06
CA GLN A 381 16.80 1.76 6.93
C GLN A 381 17.59 0.91 5.94
N VAL A 382 17.88 -0.32 6.32
CA VAL A 382 18.45 -1.34 5.44
C VAL A 382 17.58 -2.58 5.55
N GLU A 383 17.27 -3.19 4.40
CA GLU A 383 16.34 -4.29 4.31
C GLU A 383 16.80 -5.28 3.25
N TYR A 384 16.73 -6.56 3.57
CA TYR A 384 16.95 -7.65 2.64
C TYR A 384 15.68 -8.47 2.50
N ASN A 385 15.30 -8.75 1.25
CA ASN A 385 14.10 -9.52 0.87
C ASN A 385 14.48 -10.66 -0.06
N ALA A 386 13.79 -11.78 0.04
CA ALA A 386 13.94 -12.88 -0.89
C ALA A 386 12.67 -13.71 -1.00
N ALA A 387 12.44 -14.31 -2.16
CA ALA A 387 11.38 -15.27 -2.41
C ALA A 387 11.90 -16.43 -3.27
N THR A 388 11.48 -17.65 -2.94
CA THR A 388 11.80 -18.87 -3.69
C THR A 388 10.99 -18.95 -4.99
N PRO A 389 11.37 -19.83 -5.92
CA PRO A 389 10.58 -20.11 -7.12
C PRO A 389 9.14 -20.50 -6.77
N PHE A 390 8.18 -20.06 -7.60
CA PHE A 390 6.74 -20.33 -7.46
C PHE A 390 6.08 -19.81 -6.18
N MET A 391 6.80 -19.09 -5.30
CA MET A 391 6.16 -18.41 -4.18
C MET A 391 5.08 -17.48 -4.69
N TYR A 392 3.91 -17.45 -4.05
CA TYR A 392 2.73 -16.67 -4.44
C TYR A 392 1.96 -17.19 -5.66
N ALA A 393 2.55 -18.06 -6.48
CA ALA A 393 1.86 -18.69 -7.61
C ALA A 393 0.81 -19.72 -7.15
N HIS A 394 -0.20 -19.97 -7.96
CA HIS A 394 -1.20 -21.01 -7.71
C HIS A 394 -1.71 -21.61 -9.01
N ASP A 395 -2.15 -22.85 -8.94
CA ASP A 395 -2.89 -23.52 -9.99
C ASP A 395 -4.31 -23.85 -9.48
N PRO A 396 -5.38 -23.23 -10.05
CA PRO A 396 -5.38 -22.36 -11.24
C PRO A 396 -4.80 -20.95 -10.96
N THR A 397 -4.19 -20.34 -11.97
CA THR A 397 -3.57 -18.99 -11.91
C THR A 397 -4.54 -17.91 -11.40
N ILE A 398 -5.84 -18.10 -11.61
CA ILE A 398 -6.87 -17.19 -11.09
C ILE A 398 -6.75 -16.96 -9.57
N LEU A 399 -6.14 -17.86 -8.84
CA LEU A 399 -5.91 -17.75 -7.40
C LEU A 399 -4.47 -17.37 -7.03
N ALA A 400 -3.61 -17.00 -7.99
CA ALA A 400 -2.29 -16.45 -7.70
C ALA A 400 -2.42 -15.25 -6.72
N TYR A 401 -1.42 -15.05 -5.86
CA TYR A 401 -1.44 -14.00 -4.82
C TYR A 401 -1.16 -12.62 -5.40
N GLU A 402 -2.11 -12.12 -6.18
CA GLU A 402 -2.08 -10.85 -6.90
C GLU A 402 -3.40 -10.10 -6.82
N HIS A 403 -3.43 -8.85 -7.29
CA HIS A 403 -4.66 -8.07 -7.51
C HIS A 403 -4.48 -7.17 -8.73
N ALA A 404 -5.37 -7.30 -9.71
CA ALA A 404 -5.33 -6.57 -10.99
C ALA A 404 -3.98 -6.71 -11.73
N GLY A 405 -3.40 -7.93 -11.73
CA GLY A 405 -2.12 -8.24 -12.36
C GLY A 405 -0.88 -7.78 -11.57
N LEU A 406 -1.05 -7.26 -10.34
CA LEU A 406 0.04 -6.82 -9.48
C LEU A 406 0.16 -7.73 -8.25
N PRO A 407 1.38 -8.14 -7.84
CA PRO A 407 1.59 -8.92 -6.63
C PRO A 407 0.99 -8.25 -5.38
N LEU A 408 0.29 -9.01 -4.54
CA LEU A 408 -0.22 -8.54 -3.26
C LEU A 408 0.86 -8.40 -2.19
N ALA A 409 1.94 -9.18 -2.30
CA ALA A 409 3.08 -9.12 -1.39
C ALA A 409 4.20 -8.22 -1.96
N HIS A 410 5.35 -8.79 -2.25
CA HIS A 410 6.52 -8.05 -2.72
C HIS A 410 6.36 -7.61 -4.19
N PRO A 411 6.72 -6.36 -4.55
CA PRO A 411 6.59 -5.86 -5.91
C PRO A 411 7.31 -6.67 -6.98
N LEU A 412 8.44 -7.29 -6.66
CA LEU A 412 9.21 -8.12 -7.59
C LEU A 412 8.58 -9.50 -7.83
N GLY A 413 7.48 -9.83 -7.12
CA GLY A 413 6.75 -11.08 -7.27
C GLY A 413 7.48 -12.25 -6.63
N THR A 414 7.91 -13.21 -7.44
CA THR A 414 8.54 -14.47 -7.06
C THR A 414 9.97 -14.59 -7.56
N TYR A 415 10.75 -15.49 -6.99
CA TYR A 415 12.10 -15.91 -7.38
C TYR A 415 13.06 -14.73 -7.54
N PHE A 416 13.35 -14.07 -6.45
CA PHE A 416 14.25 -12.92 -6.40
C PHE A 416 15.00 -12.84 -5.07
N THR A 417 16.07 -12.03 -5.08
CA THR A 417 16.69 -11.45 -3.90
C THR A 417 16.80 -9.95 -4.06
N GLU A 418 16.61 -9.17 -2.99
CA GLU A 418 16.66 -7.71 -3.02
C GLU A 418 17.35 -7.17 -1.77
N LEU A 419 18.18 -6.14 -1.95
CA LEU A 419 18.74 -5.32 -0.88
C LEU A 419 18.27 -3.88 -1.08
N VAL A 420 17.67 -3.29 -0.06
CA VAL A 420 17.19 -1.89 -0.05
C VAL A 420 17.93 -1.10 1.01
N GLY A 421 18.44 0.05 0.65
CA GLY A 421 19.00 1.05 1.57
C GLY A 421 18.26 2.37 1.42
N ILE A 422 17.79 2.96 2.53
CA ILE A 422 17.09 4.24 2.54
C ILE A 422 17.69 5.12 3.63
N ALA A 423 18.02 6.36 3.26
CA ALA A 423 18.34 7.43 4.19
C ALA A 423 17.31 8.55 4.01
N ASP A 424 16.53 8.83 5.05
CA ASP A 424 15.58 9.94 5.09
C ASP A 424 16.17 11.10 5.88
N LEU A 425 16.03 12.31 5.35
CA LEU A 425 16.52 13.55 5.94
C LEU A 425 15.34 14.49 6.16
N GLN A 426 15.18 15.03 7.37
CA GLN A 426 14.15 16.01 7.67
C GLN A 426 14.68 17.07 8.65
N PHE A 427 14.88 18.29 8.14
CA PHE A 427 15.37 19.43 8.91
C PHE A 427 14.36 20.59 8.81
N GLY A 428 13.45 20.66 9.78
CA GLY A 428 12.32 21.57 9.70
C GLY A 428 11.48 21.26 8.47
N ARG A 429 11.38 22.21 7.55
CA ARG A 429 10.63 22.06 6.29
C ARG A 429 11.46 21.50 5.13
N PHE A 430 12.79 21.40 5.28
CA PHE A 430 13.64 20.77 4.29
C PHE A 430 13.68 19.27 4.50
N GLY A 431 13.40 18.53 3.45
CA GLY A 431 13.45 17.08 3.41
C GLY A 431 14.37 16.58 2.31
N GLY A 432 14.81 15.36 2.42
CA GLY A 432 15.56 14.66 1.39
C GLY A 432 15.48 13.16 1.59
N GLN A 433 15.71 12.42 0.53
CA GLN A 433 15.80 10.96 0.58
C GLN A 433 16.87 10.48 -0.38
N VAL A 434 17.65 9.54 0.08
CA VAL A 434 18.50 8.69 -0.75
C VAL A 434 17.97 7.28 -0.65
N LYS A 435 17.58 6.67 -1.77
CA LYS A 435 17.12 5.29 -1.83
C LYS A 435 17.93 4.54 -2.87
N ALA A 436 18.48 3.40 -2.47
CA ALA A 436 19.20 2.48 -3.33
C ALA A 436 18.57 1.09 -3.24
N VAL A 437 18.35 0.46 -4.38
CA VAL A 437 17.85 -0.91 -4.49
C VAL A 437 18.80 -1.68 -5.39
N ALA A 438 19.19 -2.88 -4.95
CA ALA A 438 19.91 -3.85 -5.74
C ALA A 438 19.18 -5.20 -5.66
N ALA A 439 18.76 -5.76 -6.80
CA ALA A 439 18.01 -6.99 -6.81
C ALA A 439 18.49 -7.92 -7.92
N THR A 440 18.48 -9.22 -7.66
CA THR A 440 18.67 -10.27 -8.66
C THR A 440 17.33 -10.96 -8.89
N LEU A 441 16.87 -10.93 -10.13
CA LEU A 441 15.59 -11.46 -10.58
C LEU A 441 15.84 -12.70 -11.43
N HIS A 442 15.10 -13.76 -11.15
CA HIS A 442 15.12 -14.98 -11.96
C HIS A 442 13.81 -15.03 -12.75
N ARG A 443 13.87 -14.86 -14.05
CA ARG A 443 12.71 -14.79 -14.94
C ARG A 443 12.62 -16.01 -15.83
N ASN A 444 11.41 -16.33 -16.26
CA ASN A 444 11.17 -17.41 -17.19
C ASN A 444 11.95 -17.19 -18.50
N PRO A 445 12.58 -18.24 -19.08
CA PRO A 445 13.34 -18.12 -20.31
C PRO A 445 12.45 -17.87 -21.53
N SER A 446 11.20 -18.34 -21.50
CA SER A 446 10.18 -18.14 -22.54
C SER A 446 8.78 -18.12 -21.93
N GLU A 447 7.76 -17.84 -22.74
CA GLU A 447 6.35 -17.93 -22.31
C GLU A 447 5.91 -19.38 -22.06
N ASP A 448 6.55 -20.36 -22.73
CA ASP A 448 6.24 -21.79 -22.64
C ASP A 448 6.95 -22.49 -21.48
N GLU A 449 7.96 -21.85 -20.86
CA GLU A 449 8.73 -22.41 -19.75
C GLU A 449 8.57 -21.60 -18.48
N ASN A 450 7.98 -22.19 -17.45
CA ASN A 450 7.87 -21.57 -16.14
C ASN A 450 8.80 -22.25 -15.12
N VAL A 451 9.89 -21.55 -14.80
CA VAL A 451 10.88 -21.97 -13.78
C VAL A 451 10.61 -21.32 -12.42
N GLY A 452 9.42 -20.77 -12.23
CA GLY A 452 9.03 -20.05 -11.02
C GLY A 452 9.31 -18.56 -11.04
N GLY A 453 9.62 -18.02 -12.22
CA GLY A 453 9.93 -16.59 -12.40
C GLY A 453 8.71 -15.70 -12.63
N SER A 454 7.50 -16.25 -12.64
CA SER A 454 6.23 -15.51 -12.73
C SER A 454 5.20 -16.03 -11.72
N LEU A 455 4.16 -15.27 -11.48
CA LEU A 455 3.01 -15.71 -10.66
C LEU A 455 2.07 -16.64 -11.41
N ASP A 456 2.17 -16.65 -12.74
CA ASP A 456 1.42 -17.58 -13.58
C ASP A 456 1.99 -18.98 -13.43
N ARG A 457 1.19 -19.89 -12.92
CA ARG A 457 1.53 -21.29 -12.85
C ARG A 457 0.78 -22.04 -13.92
N THR A 458 1.39 -22.18 -15.08
CA THR A 458 1.00 -23.22 -16.02
C THR A 458 1.83 -24.46 -15.73
N ASP A 459 1.20 -25.62 -15.62
CA ASP A 459 1.88 -26.91 -15.41
C ASP A 459 2.69 -27.39 -16.63
N SER A 460 2.84 -26.56 -17.65
CA SER A 460 3.72 -26.83 -18.77
C SER A 460 5.19 -26.66 -18.37
N ARG A 461 5.64 -27.47 -17.41
CA ARG A 461 7.04 -27.80 -17.33
C ARG A 461 7.35 -28.67 -18.55
N VAL A 462 7.78 -28.06 -19.62
CA VAL A 462 8.65 -28.80 -20.51
C VAL A 462 9.90 -29.10 -19.69
N PRO A 463 10.19 -30.37 -19.37
CA PRO A 463 11.30 -30.67 -18.50
C PRO A 463 12.58 -30.17 -19.13
N GLY A 464 13.09 -29.07 -18.61
CA GLY A 464 14.46 -28.98 -18.37
C GLY A 464 15.42 -28.57 -19.39
N PHE A 465 15.29 -27.42 -20.05
CA PHE A 465 16.41 -27.12 -20.92
C PHE A 465 17.05 -25.76 -20.73
N LEU A 466 16.34 -24.77 -20.30
CA LEU A 466 16.91 -23.44 -20.05
C LEU A 466 16.67 -23.08 -18.59
N GLY A 467 17.73 -22.82 -17.84
CA GLY A 467 17.59 -22.27 -16.50
C GLY A 467 16.96 -20.87 -16.55
N PRO A 468 16.64 -20.26 -15.40
CA PRO A 468 16.07 -18.92 -15.37
C PRO A 468 16.99 -17.90 -16.03
N VAL A 469 16.41 -16.93 -16.71
CA VAL A 469 17.14 -15.74 -17.16
C VAL A 469 17.39 -14.86 -15.95
N VAL A 470 18.66 -14.71 -15.60
CA VAL A 470 19.08 -13.87 -14.47
C VAL A 470 19.19 -12.42 -14.93
N ARG A 471 18.53 -11.52 -14.20
CA ARG A 471 18.54 -10.07 -14.43
C ARG A 471 18.91 -9.36 -13.14
N ASP A 472 19.91 -8.49 -13.17
CA ASP A 472 20.28 -7.68 -12.03
C ASP A 472 19.69 -6.28 -12.20
N LEU A 473 18.91 -5.87 -11.22
CA LEU A 473 18.31 -4.54 -11.10
C LEU A 473 19.14 -3.68 -10.16
N ILE A 474 19.51 -2.49 -10.62
CA ILE A 474 20.07 -1.44 -9.78
C ILE A 474 19.18 -0.21 -9.94
N HIS A 475 18.72 0.33 -8.81
CA HIS A 475 17.94 1.56 -8.78
C HIS A 475 18.48 2.50 -7.71
N LEU A 476 18.68 3.76 -8.09
CA LEU A 476 19.08 4.86 -7.21
C LEU A 476 18.11 6.02 -7.38
N ASP A 477 17.55 6.51 -6.29
CA ASP A 477 16.70 7.71 -6.26
C ASP A 477 17.24 8.69 -5.22
N LEU A 478 17.54 9.90 -5.66
CA LEU A 478 18.01 11.01 -4.84
C LEU A 478 16.98 12.13 -4.96
N ASN A 479 16.41 12.57 -3.86
CA ASN A 479 15.50 13.72 -3.90
C ASN A 479 15.74 14.69 -2.74
N ALA A 480 15.46 15.95 -3.01
CA ALA A 480 15.39 17.03 -2.04
C ALA A 480 14.03 17.70 -2.14
N SER A 481 13.48 18.13 -1.03
CA SER A 481 12.15 18.71 -0.99
C SER A 481 12.01 19.81 0.06
N TYR A 482 11.03 20.69 -0.16
CA TYR A 482 10.60 21.69 0.79
C TYR A 482 9.11 21.52 1.10
N LEU A 483 8.79 21.31 2.37
CA LEU A 483 7.43 21.11 2.86
C LEU A 483 6.72 22.44 3.03
N PHE A 484 5.70 22.68 2.23
CA PHE A 484 4.84 23.85 2.37
C PHE A 484 3.75 23.65 3.43
N ASN A 485 2.96 22.58 3.28
CA ASN A 485 1.86 22.30 4.18
C ASN A 485 1.99 20.89 4.79
N PRO A 486 2.18 20.77 6.10
CA PRO A 486 2.26 19.47 6.78
C PRO A 486 0.96 18.67 6.74
N GLN A 487 -0.23 19.31 6.70
CA GLN A 487 -1.51 18.61 6.72
C GLN A 487 -1.73 17.75 5.47
N THR A 488 -1.35 18.29 4.32
CA THR A 488 -1.51 17.62 3.01
C THR A 488 -0.21 17.06 2.45
N ASN A 489 0.89 17.21 3.20
CA ASN A 489 2.24 16.90 2.73
C ASN A 489 2.55 17.60 1.38
N LEU A 490 2.10 18.87 1.23
CA LEU A 490 2.38 19.66 0.04
C LEU A 490 3.85 20.02 0.00
N ARG A 491 4.56 19.60 -1.07
CA ARG A 491 5.99 19.80 -1.25
C ARG A 491 6.34 20.31 -2.64
N ALA A 492 7.34 21.20 -2.72
CA ALA A 492 8.19 21.31 -3.90
C ALA A 492 9.33 20.30 -3.78
N TYR A 493 9.76 19.72 -4.88
CA TYR A 493 10.84 18.74 -4.88
C TYR A 493 11.61 18.77 -6.19
N ILE A 494 12.85 18.33 -6.11
CA ILE A 494 13.73 18.01 -7.22
C ILE A 494 14.40 16.68 -6.91
N GLY A 495 14.59 15.85 -7.91
CA GLY A 495 15.25 14.56 -7.72
C GLY A 495 15.90 14.06 -9.00
N PHE A 496 16.80 13.11 -8.81
CA PHE A 496 17.46 12.35 -9.85
C PHE A 496 17.26 10.87 -9.59
N GLN A 497 16.86 10.15 -10.61
CA GLN A 497 16.67 8.71 -10.56
C GLN A 497 17.53 8.03 -11.62
N ARG A 498 18.16 6.93 -11.26
CA ARG A 498 18.85 6.03 -12.18
C ARG A 498 18.37 4.61 -11.96
N ARG A 499 18.02 3.94 -13.05
CA ARG A 499 17.62 2.54 -13.08
C ARG A 499 18.37 1.82 -14.21
N GLY A 500 18.85 0.61 -13.91
CA GLY A 500 19.43 -0.29 -14.90
C GLY A 500 18.99 -1.72 -14.61
N LEU A 501 18.68 -2.45 -15.66
CA LEU A 501 18.36 -3.87 -15.61
C LEU A 501 19.21 -4.59 -16.66
N THR A 502 20.01 -5.59 -16.22
CA THR A 502 20.84 -6.39 -17.12
C THR A 502 19.99 -7.45 -17.84
N ASN A 503 20.51 -7.96 -18.96
CA ASN A 503 19.84 -9.01 -19.76
C ASN A 503 18.36 -8.67 -20.05
N ALA A 504 18.10 -7.42 -20.36
CA ALA A 504 16.78 -6.86 -20.61
C ALA A 504 16.82 -5.97 -21.86
N PRO A 505 15.68 -5.63 -22.46
CA PRO A 505 15.59 -4.67 -23.55
C PRO A 505 16.22 -3.31 -23.22
N ASP A 506 16.60 -2.53 -24.23
CA ASP A 506 17.26 -1.21 -24.08
C ASP A 506 16.47 -0.21 -23.23
N GLU A 507 15.14 -0.28 -23.25
CA GLU A 507 14.25 0.54 -22.42
C GLU A 507 14.37 0.30 -20.92
N ALA A 508 15.08 -0.73 -20.51
CA ALA A 508 15.33 -1.03 -19.11
C ALA A 508 16.37 -0.12 -18.46
N GLN A 509 17.10 0.67 -19.25
CA GLN A 509 18.04 1.68 -18.77
C GLN A 509 17.36 3.04 -18.72
N SER A 510 17.37 3.70 -17.57
CA SER A 510 16.77 5.02 -17.38
C SER A 510 17.60 5.87 -16.43
N SER A 511 17.78 7.13 -16.76
CA SER A 511 18.38 8.13 -15.86
C SER A 511 17.71 9.46 -16.10
N PHE A 512 16.87 9.88 -15.18
CA PHE A 512 16.11 11.11 -15.37
C PHE A 512 16.16 12.06 -14.18
N LEU A 513 16.18 13.34 -14.50
CA LEU A 513 15.95 14.44 -13.56
C LEU A 513 14.47 14.77 -13.55
N TYR A 514 13.90 14.97 -12.36
CA TYR A 514 12.52 15.37 -12.19
C TYR A 514 12.38 16.47 -11.14
N PHE A 515 11.39 17.34 -11.32
CA PHE A 515 11.07 18.39 -10.37
C PHE A 515 9.59 18.74 -10.43
N GLY A 516 9.07 19.27 -9.35
CA GLY A 516 7.65 19.62 -9.33
C GLY A 516 7.11 20.00 -7.95
N PHE A 517 5.79 20.05 -7.91
CA PHE A 517 4.99 20.24 -6.70
C PHE A 517 4.00 19.09 -6.56
N ARG A 518 3.81 18.57 -5.37
CA ARG A 518 2.81 17.54 -5.10
C ARG A 518 2.28 17.57 -3.67
N THR A 519 1.04 17.16 -3.50
CA THR A 519 0.51 16.64 -2.25
C THR A 519 0.83 15.16 -2.18
N ALA A 520 1.74 14.76 -1.28
CA ALA A 520 2.27 13.40 -1.24
C ALA A 520 1.58 12.59 -0.14
N ILE A 521 0.44 11.96 -0.45
CA ILE A 521 -0.34 11.15 0.52
C ILE A 521 -0.27 9.64 0.28
N PHE A 522 0.40 9.19 -0.80
CA PHE A 522 0.59 7.79 -1.15
C PHE A 522 2.03 7.50 -1.52
N ASN A 523 2.42 6.23 -1.33
CA ASN A 523 3.68 5.70 -1.83
C ASN A 523 3.62 5.49 -3.35
N ARG A 524 4.77 5.60 -4.00
CA ARG A 524 4.96 5.27 -5.42
C ARG A 524 6.07 4.25 -5.54
N TYR A 525 5.87 3.29 -6.41
CA TYR A 525 6.79 2.18 -6.66
C TYR A 525 7.32 2.27 -8.09
N TYR A 526 8.37 3.07 -8.28
CA TYR A 526 9.11 3.19 -9.54
C TYR A 526 10.49 2.51 -9.48
N ASP A 527 10.75 1.84 -8.38
CA ASP A 527 11.99 1.15 -8.04
C ASP A 527 11.88 -0.38 -8.19
N ILE A 528 11.21 -0.81 -9.28
CA ILE A 528 10.94 -2.20 -9.63
C ILE A 528 11.42 -2.54 -11.04
#